data_9ca3fce01b94307b43fdb3381521714a
#
_entry.id   9ca3fce01b94307b43fdb3381521714a
#
_cell.length_a   1.000
_cell.length_b   1.000
_cell.length_c   1.000
_cell.angle_alpha   90.00
_cell.angle_beta   90.00
_cell.angle_gamma   90.00
#
_symmetry.space_group_name_H-M   'P 1'
#
loop_
_entity.id
_entity.type
_entity.pdbx_description
1 polymer ?
#
loop_
_entity_poly.entity_id
_entity_poly.type
_entity_poly.pdbx_seq_one_letter_code
_entity_poly.pdbx_strand_id
1 'polypeptide(L)'
;GYYVVSNGKVFHNITDHADSWSEAPWRVHPDGYGKDWAEYNKWELWQNEESSRYIHPKTLRGPFCESADVSDTTYIDGRVAQKTIADLRRLKEMKVPFFLACGFWKPHLPFNAPKKYWDLYQREKIQLASNPYRPKALPKQVTSSGEIRGYGKFTTTKDEAFQREAKHGYYACVSYIDAQIGLVLDELERLGLAESTIVVILGDHGWHLGEHGFWGKHNLMNHATRAPLIVRVPHCKGGKAGGVVEFVDIYPTLCELCKVPVPEGQLQGKSFVPILQDSGKKTKQYAFIQWQGGYNIVSERYSSAIWLKGDSVVGRMVFDRQSDVAENENKVGSVSLSEEIKELETQIRIKKLQLEK
;
A
#
# COMPACT_ATOMS: atom_id res chain seq x y z
N GLY A 1 25.80 -13.94 -7.53
CA GLY A 1 24.68 -13.18 -6.92
C GLY A 1 23.50 -13.07 -7.86
N TYR A 2 22.45 -12.40 -7.41
CA TYR A 2 21.27 -12.13 -8.23
C TYR A 2 21.53 -10.95 -9.18
N TYR A 3 20.98 -11.02 -10.39
CA TYR A 3 20.85 -9.85 -11.25
C TYR A 3 19.58 -9.07 -10.84
N VAL A 4 19.73 -7.80 -10.51
CA VAL A 4 18.69 -7.02 -9.81
C VAL A 4 18.17 -5.93 -10.71
N VAL A 5 16.84 -5.91 -10.97
CA VAL A 5 16.17 -5.00 -11.90
C VAL A 5 15.00 -4.29 -11.22
N SER A 6 14.83 -3.00 -11.50
CA SER A 6 13.75 -2.16 -10.98
C SER A 6 12.94 -1.52 -12.09
N ASN A 7 11.63 -1.74 -12.11
CA ASN A 7 10.69 -1.16 -13.05
C ASN A 7 9.58 -0.38 -12.34
N GLY A 8 9.32 0.85 -12.77
CA GLY A 8 8.24 1.68 -12.26
C GLY A 8 8.49 2.26 -10.87
N LYS A 9 7.42 2.47 -10.09
CA LYS A 9 7.48 3.07 -8.75
C LYS A 9 7.86 2.04 -7.69
N VAL A 10 9.13 1.71 -7.54
CA VAL A 10 9.62 0.85 -6.45
C VAL A 10 9.92 1.67 -5.21
N PHE A 11 10.55 2.83 -5.36
CA PHE A 11 10.76 3.81 -4.29
C PHE A 11 9.88 5.04 -4.48
N HIS A 12 9.66 5.80 -3.41
CA HIS A 12 8.94 7.07 -3.49
C HIS A 12 9.80 8.19 -4.11
N ASN A 13 11.10 8.15 -3.87
CA ASN A 13 12.06 9.14 -4.38
C ASN A 13 12.51 8.82 -5.80
N ILE A 14 12.88 9.85 -6.56
CA ILE A 14 13.35 9.74 -7.95
C ILE A 14 14.71 9.05 -8.09
N THR A 15 15.51 9.03 -7.03
CA THR A 15 16.85 8.44 -7.06
C THR A 15 16.84 6.91 -7.14
N ASP A 16 15.75 6.27 -6.69
CA ASP A 16 15.55 4.81 -6.64
C ASP A 16 16.75 4.01 -6.12
N HIS A 17 17.67 4.64 -5.36
CA HIS A 17 18.90 4.02 -4.91
C HIS A 17 19.64 3.30 -6.05
N ALA A 18 20.03 4.05 -7.08
CA ALA A 18 20.56 3.53 -8.33
C ALA A 18 21.68 2.49 -8.15
N ASP A 19 22.53 2.67 -7.12
CA ASP A 19 23.64 1.75 -6.81
C ASP A 19 23.20 0.38 -6.28
N SER A 20 21.90 0.21 -5.95
CA SER A 20 21.34 -1.06 -5.46
C SER A 20 20.92 -2.01 -6.59
N TRP A 21 20.99 -1.58 -7.85
CA TRP A 21 20.49 -2.32 -9.00
C TRP A 21 21.63 -2.69 -9.95
N SER A 22 21.49 -3.80 -10.68
CA SER A 22 22.47 -4.24 -11.67
C SER A 22 22.50 -3.37 -12.93
N GLU A 23 21.45 -2.61 -13.15
CA GLU A 23 21.28 -1.63 -14.23
C GLU A 23 20.47 -0.44 -13.72
N ALA A 24 20.46 0.67 -14.46
CA ALA A 24 19.71 1.86 -14.07
C ALA A 24 18.20 1.53 -13.88
N PRO A 25 17.58 1.94 -12.75
CA PRO A 25 16.15 1.76 -12.53
C PRO A 25 15.35 2.36 -13.68
N TRP A 26 14.40 1.59 -14.22
CA TRP A 26 13.57 2.06 -15.30
C TRP A 26 12.29 2.71 -14.77
N ARG A 27 12.02 3.90 -15.28
CA ARG A 27 10.75 4.63 -15.08
C ARG A 27 10.21 5.08 -16.42
N VAL A 28 8.91 5.35 -16.50
CA VAL A 28 8.26 5.80 -17.74
C VAL A 28 8.88 7.09 -18.28
N HIS A 29 9.38 7.96 -17.40
CA HIS A 29 10.16 9.14 -17.75
C HIS A 29 11.64 8.97 -17.40
N PRO A 30 12.59 9.24 -18.34
CA PRO A 30 14.02 9.16 -18.10
C PRO A 30 14.51 10.04 -16.93
N ASP A 31 13.84 11.18 -16.73
CA ASP A 31 14.17 12.15 -15.68
C ASP A 31 13.47 11.85 -14.33
N GLY A 32 12.90 10.67 -14.20
CA GLY A 32 12.08 10.29 -13.04
C GLY A 32 10.75 11.01 -13.05
N TYR A 33 10.35 11.59 -11.91
CA TYR A 33 9.08 12.32 -11.79
C TYR A 33 9.10 13.73 -12.43
N GLY A 34 10.15 14.06 -13.21
CA GLY A 34 10.40 15.40 -13.63
C GLY A 34 10.75 16.34 -12.46
N LYS A 35 11.34 17.47 -12.74
CA LYS A 35 11.58 18.50 -11.70
C LYS A 35 10.25 19.15 -11.25
N ASP A 36 9.18 18.92 -11.99
CA ASP A 36 7.88 19.50 -11.74
C ASP A 36 6.77 18.43 -11.76
N TRP A 37 6.15 18.21 -10.61
CA TRP A 37 4.95 17.40 -10.46
C TRP A 37 3.83 17.81 -11.42
N ALA A 38 3.81 19.06 -11.86
CA ALA A 38 2.84 19.58 -12.79
C ALA A 38 3.06 19.05 -14.21
N GLU A 39 4.29 18.87 -14.68
CA GLU A 39 4.58 18.27 -16.00
C GLU A 39 4.26 16.78 -16.02
N TYR A 40 4.64 16.07 -14.98
CA TYR A 40 4.30 14.66 -14.81
C TYR A 40 2.79 14.41 -14.82
N ASN A 41 2.01 15.29 -14.21
CA ASN A 41 0.56 15.22 -14.17
C ASN A 41 -0.15 15.58 -15.48
N LYS A 42 0.49 16.30 -16.40
CA LYS A 42 -0.18 16.83 -17.61
C LYS A 42 -0.35 15.81 -18.74
N TRP A 43 0.55 14.84 -18.90
CA TRP A 43 0.64 14.06 -20.13
C TRP A 43 0.15 12.62 -20.04
N GLU A 44 0.28 11.97 -18.93
CA GLU A 44 0.05 10.51 -18.85
C GLU A 44 -1.08 10.11 -17.92
N LEU A 45 -1.61 11.03 -17.13
CA LEU A 45 -2.64 10.73 -16.14
C LEU A 45 -4.04 11.13 -16.57
N TRP A 46 -4.19 12.10 -17.49
CA TRP A 46 -5.48 12.53 -18.02
C TRP A 46 -5.47 12.49 -19.54
N GLN A 47 -6.42 11.76 -20.11
CA GLN A 47 -6.51 11.51 -21.56
C GLN A 47 -7.70 12.18 -22.20
N ASN A 48 -8.74 12.55 -21.43
CA ASN A 48 -9.90 13.26 -21.96
C ASN A 48 -9.63 14.76 -22.06
N GLU A 49 -9.93 15.36 -23.19
CA GLU A 49 -9.79 16.81 -23.41
C GLU A 49 -10.56 17.62 -22.34
N GLU A 50 -11.74 17.14 -21.94
CA GLU A 50 -12.54 17.76 -20.89
C GLU A 50 -11.80 17.87 -19.55
N SER A 51 -10.91 16.93 -19.24
CA SER A 51 -10.14 16.92 -17.98
C SER A 51 -9.27 18.17 -17.82
N SER A 52 -8.83 18.79 -18.93
CA SER A 52 -8.06 20.03 -18.92
C SER A 52 -8.84 21.22 -18.35
N ARG A 53 -10.17 21.15 -18.35
CA ARG A 53 -11.06 22.20 -17.82
C ARG A 53 -11.17 22.17 -16.29
N TYR A 54 -10.76 21.10 -15.67
CA TYR A 54 -10.90 20.86 -14.22
C TYR A 54 -9.57 20.86 -13.47
N ILE A 55 -8.69 21.80 -13.83
CA ILE A 55 -7.41 21.96 -13.15
C ILE A 55 -7.61 22.66 -11.80
N HIS A 56 -7.08 22.05 -10.72
CA HIS A 56 -7.13 22.64 -9.39
C HIS A 56 -6.27 23.92 -9.33
N PRO A 57 -6.81 25.08 -8.91
CA PRO A 57 -6.14 26.37 -9.11
C PRO A 57 -4.82 26.57 -8.33
N LYS A 58 -4.62 25.82 -7.24
CA LYS A 58 -3.41 25.93 -6.41
C LYS A 58 -2.37 24.85 -6.71
N THR A 59 -2.80 23.63 -6.95
CA THR A 59 -1.89 22.48 -7.14
C THR A 59 -1.63 22.18 -8.62
N LEU A 60 -2.38 22.78 -9.51
CA LEU A 60 -2.37 22.54 -10.94
C LEU A 60 -2.61 21.08 -11.36
N ARG A 61 -3.18 20.27 -10.45
CA ARG A 61 -3.57 18.89 -10.74
C ARG A 61 -4.93 18.84 -11.42
N GLY A 62 -5.09 17.92 -12.36
CA GLY A 62 -6.37 17.63 -13.01
C GLY A 62 -7.37 16.95 -12.09
N PRO A 63 -8.47 16.40 -12.63
CA PRO A 63 -9.53 15.74 -11.85
C PRO A 63 -9.00 14.62 -10.96
N PHE A 64 -9.67 14.36 -9.82
CA PHE A 64 -9.32 13.26 -8.93
C PHE A 64 -9.59 11.88 -9.55
N CYS A 65 -10.33 11.79 -10.63
CA CYS A 65 -10.57 10.56 -11.38
C CYS A 65 -10.90 10.84 -12.84
N GLU A 66 -10.65 9.85 -13.70
CA GLU A 66 -10.98 9.91 -15.13
C GLU A 66 -11.23 8.51 -15.68
N SER A 67 -12.27 8.38 -16.50
CA SER A 67 -12.55 7.23 -17.35
C SER A 67 -12.29 7.62 -18.82
N ALA A 68 -11.27 7.05 -19.45
CA ALA A 68 -10.95 7.31 -20.84
C ALA A 68 -11.00 6.01 -21.65
N ASP A 69 -11.55 6.09 -22.88
CA ASP A 69 -11.61 4.93 -23.79
C ASP A 69 -10.26 4.80 -24.52
N VAL A 70 -9.32 4.18 -23.82
CA VAL A 70 -7.92 4.04 -24.25
C VAL A 70 -7.38 2.66 -23.91
N SER A 71 -6.24 2.30 -24.51
CA SER A 71 -5.54 1.06 -24.18
C SER A 71 -4.90 1.11 -22.79
N ASP A 72 -4.61 -0.05 -22.20
CA ASP A 72 -3.92 -0.16 -20.90
C ASP A 72 -2.56 0.54 -20.91
N THR A 73 -1.85 0.51 -22.03
CA THR A 73 -0.51 1.10 -22.17
C THR A 73 -0.51 2.61 -22.38
N THR A 74 -1.67 3.22 -22.51
CA THR A 74 -1.80 4.67 -22.50
C THR A 74 -1.41 5.22 -21.12
N TYR A 75 -1.79 4.54 -20.05
CA TYR A 75 -1.38 4.88 -18.69
C TYR A 75 -0.05 4.22 -18.29
N ILE A 76 0.59 4.80 -17.29
CA ILE A 76 1.94 4.43 -16.82
C ILE A 76 2.02 2.95 -16.47
N ASP A 77 1.06 2.42 -15.74
CA ASP A 77 1.12 1.07 -15.18
C ASP A 77 1.07 -0.02 -16.26
N GLY A 78 0.34 0.20 -17.35
CA GLY A 78 0.39 -0.70 -18.51
C GLY A 78 1.77 -0.73 -19.18
N ARG A 79 2.49 0.41 -19.19
CA ARG A 79 3.88 0.46 -19.70
C ARG A 79 4.85 -0.22 -18.74
N VAL A 80 4.64 -0.09 -17.43
CA VAL A 80 5.43 -0.81 -16.40
C VAL A 80 5.26 -2.31 -16.56
N ALA A 81 4.02 -2.80 -16.76
CA ALA A 81 3.76 -4.21 -17.02
C ALA A 81 4.48 -4.70 -18.28
N GLN A 82 4.39 -3.98 -19.40
CA GLN A 82 5.09 -4.35 -20.64
C GLN A 82 6.61 -4.37 -20.48
N LYS A 83 7.20 -3.38 -19.81
CA LYS A 83 8.64 -3.37 -19.53
C LYS A 83 9.04 -4.57 -18.68
N THR A 84 8.26 -4.88 -17.64
CA THR A 84 8.52 -6.02 -16.75
C THR A 84 8.43 -7.34 -17.52
N ILE A 85 7.46 -7.49 -18.42
CA ILE A 85 7.34 -8.64 -19.32
C ILE A 85 8.57 -8.76 -20.24
N ALA A 86 9.02 -7.66 -20.83
CA ALA A 86 10.23 -7.65 -21.66
C ALA A 86 11.49 -8.07 -20.87
N ASP A 87 11.60 -7.59 -19.62
CA ASP A 87 12.70 -7.99 -18.75
C ASP A 87 12.64 -9.46 -18.32
N LEU A 88 11.47 -10.01 -18.05
CA LEU A 88 11.33 -11.45 -17.76
C LEU A 88 11.86 -12.29 -18.91
N ARG A 89 11.57 -11.91 -20.17
CA ARG A 89 12.09 -12.58 -21.37
C ARG A 89 13.60 -12.49 -21.42
N ARG A 90 14.14 -11.30 -21.24
CA ARG A 90 15.59 -11.04 -21.24
C ARG A 90 16.30 -11.81 -20.13
N LEU A 91 15.79 -11.75 -18.90
CA LEU A 91 16.36 -12.44 -17.74
C LEU A 91 16.38 -13.96 -17.89
N LYS A 92 15.35 -14.54 -18.53
CA LYS A 92 15.35 -15.96 -18.87
C LYS A 92 16.49 -16.33 -19.81
N GLU A 93 16.75 -15.53 -20.85
CA GLU A 93 17.86 -15.76 -21.78
C GLU A 93 19.25 -15.61 -21.13
N MET A 94 19.36 -14.72 -20.14
CA MET A 94 20.60 -14.53 -19.38
C MET A 94 20.99 -15.75 -18.52
N LYS A 95 20.02 -16.60 -18.15
CA LYS A 95 20.22 -17.83 -17.35
C LYS A 95 20.91 -17.55 -15.99
N VAL A 96 20.66 -16.41 -15.40
CA VAL A 96 21.14 -16.03 -14.08
C VAL A 96 20.00 -15.91 -13.07
N PRO A 97 20.23 -16.16 -11.78
CA PRO A 97 19.26 -15.81 -10.76
C PRO A 97 18.94 -14.32 -10.80
N PHE A 98 17.67 -13.94 -10.64
CA PHE A 98 17.28 -12.55 -10.70
C PHE A 98 16.37 -12.14 -9.53
N PHE A 99 16.41 -10.83 -9.22
CA PHE A 99 15.41 -10.14 -8.43
C PHE A 99 14.80 -9.04 -9.29
N LEU A 100 13.52 -9.14 -9.61
CA LEU A 100 12.82 -8.19 -10.45
C LEU A 100 11.72 -7.49 -9.64
N ALA A 101 11.92 -6.20 -9.39
CA ALA A 101 10.94 -5.35 -8.73
C ALA A 101 10.05 -4.66 -9.78
N CYS A 102 8.74 -4.76 -9.61
CA CYS A 102 7.73 -4.17 -10.47
C CYS A 102 6.81 -3.27 -9.63
N GLY A 103 7.00 -1.96 -9.73
CA GLY A 103 6.29 -0.97 -8.92
C GLY A 103 5.20 -0.26 -9.72
N PHE A 104 3.94 -0.52 -9.39
CA PHE A 104 2.77 0.16 -9.95
C PHE A 104 2.37 1.37 -9.12
N TRP A 105 1.64 2.31 -9.75
CA TRP A 105 1.09 3.50 -9.11
C TRP A 105 -0.32 3.30 -8.58
N LYS A 106 -1.17 2.65 -9.39
CA LYS A 106 -2.56 2.47 -9.01
C LYS A 106 -2.68 1.44 -7.88
N PRO A 107 -3.67 1.62 -7.01
CA PRO A 107 -4.81 2.56 -7.07
C PRO A 107 -4.56 3.97 -6.47
N HIS A 108 -3.33 4.52 -6.49
CA HIS A 108 -3.08 5.89 -6.03
C HIS A 108 -3.84 6.93 -6.88
N LEU A 109 -4.20 8.08 -6.27
CA LEU A 109 -4.73 9.24 -6.98
C LEU A 109 -3.78 9.72 -8.11
N PRO A 110 -4.34 10.30 -9.20
CA PRO A 110 -5.75 10.36 -9.55
C PRO A 110 -6.28 8.97 -9.90
N PHE A 111 -7.57 8.69 -9.68
CA PHE A 111 -8.17 7.38 -9.97
C PHE A 111 -8.48 7.27 -11.46
N ASN A 112 -7.44 7.23 -12.28
CA ASN A 112 -7.53 7.14 -13.73
C ASN A 112 -7.29 5.70 -14.17
N ALA A 113 -8.20 5.15 -14.96
CA ALA A 113 -8.10 3.83 -15.55
C ALA A 113 -8.81 3.81 -16.91
N PRO A 114 -8.43 2.91 -17.83
CA PRO A 114 -9.17 2.70 -19.07
C PRO A 114 -10.65 2.39 -18.81
N LYS A 115 -11.52 2.92 -19.66
CA LYS A 115 -12.99 2.84 -19.53
C LYS A 115 -13.49 1.41 -19.28
N LYS A 116 -12.89 0.41 -19.94
CA LYS A 116 -13.28 -1.00 -19.77
C LYS A 116 -13.26 -1.48 -18.30
N TYR A 117 -12.43 -0.91 -17.44
CA TYR A 117 -12.40 -1.26 -15.99
C TYR A 117 -13.46 -0.50 -15.20
N TRP A 118 -13.84 0.70 -15.63
CA TRP A 118 -14.97 1.43 -15.07
C TRP A 118 -16.30 0.73 -15.37
N ASP A 119 -16.44 0.21 -16.58
CA ASP A 119 -17.65 -0.48 -17.05
C ASP A 119 -17.92 -1.79 -16.30
N LEU A 120 -16.96 -2.32 -15.53
CA LEU A 120 -17.16 -3.46 -14.64
C LEU A 120 -18.11 -3.15 -13.47
N TYR A 121 -18.33 -1.89 -13.14
CA TYR A 121 -19.07 -1.46 -11.97
C TYR A 121 -20.22 -0.53 -12.35
N GLN A 122 -21.35 -0.69 -11.67
CA GLN A 122 -22.50 0.22 -11.75
C GLN A 122 -22.40 1.21 -10.60
N ARG A 123 -22.13 2.51 -10.89
CA ARG A 123 -21.85 3.54 -9.89
C ARG A 123 -22.95 3.66 -8.84
N GLU A 124 -24.21 3.56 -9.26
CA GLU A 124 -25.38 3.66 -8.40
C GLU A 124 -25.49 2.50 -7.40
N LYS A 125 -24.87 1.36 -7.69
CA LYS A 125 -24.83 0.18 -6.80
C LYS A 125 -23.64 0.18 -5.86
N ILE A 126 -22.69 1.09 -6.02
CA ILE A 126 -21.51 1.18 -5.13
C ILE A 126 -22.00 1.64 -3.74
N GLN A 127 -21.76 0.78 -2.76
CA GLN A 127 -22.12 1.10 -1.38
C GLN A 127 -21.13 2.10 -0.77
N LEU A 128 -21.65 3.10 -0.09
CA LEU A 128 -20.85 4.03 0.69
C LEU A 128 -20.43 3.38 2.02
N ALA A 129 -19.47 4.03 2.71
CA ALA A 129 -19.04 3.57 4.02
C ALA A 129 -20.24 3.52 5.00
N SER A 130 -20.37 2.43 5.73
CA SER A 130 -21.43 2.26 6.74
C SER A 130 -21.19 3.08 8.01
N ASN A 131 -19.95 3.55 8.20
CA ASN A 131 -19.51 4.34 9.35
C ASN A 131 -18.86 5.67 8.92
N PRO A 132 -19.56 6.57 8.20
CA PRO A 132 -19.00 7.83 7.69
C PRO A 132 -18.88 8.91 8.78
N TYR A 133 -18.65 8.52 10.01
CA TYR A 133 -18.55 9.39 11.18
C TYR A 133 -17.27 9.14 11.95
N ARG A 134 -16.73 10.18 12.56
CA ARG A 134 -15.55 10.08 13.40
C ARG A 134 -15.80 9.16 14.60
N PRO A 135 -14.93 8.19 14.90
CA PRO A 135 -15.07 7.34 16.09
C PRO A 135 -15.18 8.15 17.37
N LYS A 136 -15.99 7.64 18.33
CA LYS A 136 -16.11 8.26 19.64
C LYS A 136 -14.76 8.30 20.35
N ALA A 137 -14.47 9.39 21.05
CA ALA A 137 -13.24 9.62 21.81
C ALA A 137 -11.93 9.48 21.01
N LEU A 138 -11.98 9.55 19.70
CA LEU A 138 -10.79 9.51 18.85
C LEU A 138 -9.90 10.75 19.10
N PRO A 139 -8.59 10.60 19.36
CA PRO A 139 -7.73 11.73 19.66
C PRO A 139 -7.57 12.66 18.43
N LYS A 140 -7.37 13.95 18.67
CA LYS A 140 -7.28 14.99 17.62
C LYS A 140 -6.15 14.76 16.61
N GLN A 141 -5.15 14.01 16.99
CA GLN A 141 -4.00 13.65 16.15
C GLN A 141 -4.39 12.73 14.97
N VAL A 142 -5.47 11.97 15.09
CA VAL A 142 -5.97 11.15 13.99
C VAL A 142 -6.80 12.03 13.06
N THR A 143 -6.30 12.22 11.86
CA THR A 143 -6.94 13.09 10.84
C THR A 143 -7.09 12.36 9.51
N SER A 144 -7.96 12.88 8.66
CA SER A 144 -8.06 12.47 7.27
C SER A 144 -6.89 13.02 6.46
N SER A 145 -6.42 12.28 5.46
CA SER A 145 -5.54 12.83 4.44
C SER A 145 -6.23 13.97 3.67
N GLY A 146 -5.46 15.03 3.42
CA GLY A 146 -5.92 16.12 2.57
C GLY A 146 -5.68 15.91 1.07
N GLU A 147 -5.05 14.81 0.70
CA GLU A 147 -4.49 14.60 -0.64
C GLU A 147 -5.51 14.74 -1.78
N ILE A 148 -6.69 14.12 -1.64
CA ILE A 148 -7.74 14.17 -2.67
C ILE A 148 -8.28 15.60 -2.90
N ARG A 149 -8.18 16.47 -1.88
CA ARG A 149 -8.61 17.88 -1.97
C ARG A 149 -7.72 18.72 -2.87
N GLY A 150 -6.53 18.23 -3.18
CA GLY A 150 -5.59 18.88 -4.10
C GLY A 150 -5.83 18.55 -5.56
N TYR A 151 -6.90 17.84 -5.92
CA TYR A 151 -7.25 17.51 -7.29
C TYR A 151 -8.44 18.33 -7.79
N GLY A 152 -8.52 18.53 -9.09
CA GLY A 152 -9.69 19.13 -9.73
C GLY A 152 -10.94 18.26 -9.58
N LYS A 153 -12.10 18.81 -9.84
CA LYS A 153 -13.43 18.21 -9.62
C LYS A 153 -13.76 17.87 -8.16
N PHE A 154 -12.84 18.09 -7.22
CA PHE A 154 -13.16 17.89 -5.82
C PHE A 154 -14.26 18.87 -5.37
N THR A 155 -15.32 18.35 -4.76
CA THR A 155 -16.39 19.14 -4.15
C THR A 155 -16.29 19.09 -2.64
N THR A 156 -16.80 18.03 -2.05
CA THR A 156 -16.71 17.78 -0.60
C THR A 156 -16.81 16.29 -0.32
N THR A 157 -16.08 15.84 0.69
CA THR A 157 -16.15 14.44 1.15
C THR A 157 -17.50 14.08 1.79
N LYS A 158 -18.44 15.03 1.95
CA LYS A 158 -19.79 14.80 2.45
C LYS A 158 -20.81 14.55 1.34
N ASP A 159 -20.46 14.84 0.10
CA ASP A 159 -21.32 14.65 -1.07
C ASP A 159 -21.32 13.16 -1.48
N GLU A 160 -22.48 12.53 -1.48
CA GLU A 160 -22.62 11.12 -1.87
C GLU A 160 -22.25 10.87 -3.34
N ALA A 161 -22.54 11.80 -4.23
CA ALA A 161 -22.20 11.68 -5.65
C ALA A 161 -20.67 11.66 -5.82
N PHE A 162 -19.97 12.57 -5.12
CA PHE A 162 -18.51 12.58 -5.06
C PHE A 162 -17.98 11.25 -4.48
N GLN A 163 -18.52 10.78 -3.36
CA GLN A 163 -18.05 9.55 -2.71
C GLN A 163 -18.23 8.33 -3.63
N ARG A 164 -19.38 8.21 -4.33
CA ARG A 164 -19.63 7.12 -5.28
C ARG A 164 -18.68 7.19 -6.48
N GLU A 165 -18.45 8.38 -7.01
CA GLU A 165 -17.53 8.56 -8.13
C GLU A 165 -16.09 8.23 -7.74
N ALA A 166 -15.62 8.69 -6.58
CA ALA A 166 -14.28 8.41 -6.08
C ALA A 166 -14.08 6.91 -5.79
N LYS A 167 -15.07 6.23 -5.18
CA LYS A 167 -15.03 4.76 -4.97
C LYS A 167 -15.05 4.02 -6.30
N HIS A 168 -15.85 4.46 -7.27
CA HIS A 168 -15.89 3.87 -8.60
C HIS A 168 -14.51 3.93 -9.27
N GLY A 169 -13.90 5.11 -9.26
CA GLY A 169 -12.54 5.28 -9.80
C GLY A 169 -11.49 4.43 -9.08
N TYR A 170 -11.58 4.33 -7.76
CA TYR A 170 -10.69 3.46 -6.99
C TYR A 170 -10.86 1.98 -7.40
N TYR A 171 -12.09 1.48 -7.52
CA TYR A 171 -12.37 0.11 -7.93
C TYR A 171 -11.90 -0.17 -9.36
N ALA A 172 -12.13 0.77 -10.28
CA ALA A 172 -11.62 0.67 -11.65
C ALA A 172 -10.09 0.58 -11.67
N CYS A 173 -9.40 1.39 -10.85
CA CYS A 173 -7.94 1.32 -10.70
C CYS A 173 -7.47 -0.03 -10.12
N VAL A 174 -8.17 -0.59 -9.13
CA VAL A 174 -7.84 -1.91 -8.59
C VAL A 174 -7.97 -2.98 -9.67
N SER A 175 -9.08 -3.00 -10.44
CA SER A 175 -9.26 -3.96 -11.53
C SER A 175 -8.25 -3.76 -12.66
N TYR A 176 -7.85 -2.53 -12.94
CA TYR A 176 -6.80 -2.23 -13.91
C TYR A 176 -5.45 -2.82 -13.47
N ILE A 177 -5.06 -2.62 -12.21
CA ILE A 177 -3.80 -3.17 -11.69
C ILE A 177 -3.84 -4.69 -11.59
N ASP A 178 -4.95 -5.27 -11.17
CA ASP A 178 -5.13 -6.72 -11.16
C ASP A 178 -4.85 -7.33 -12.55
N ALA A 179 -5.41 -6.71 -13.60
CA ALA A 179 -5.15 -7.14 -14.97
C ALA A 179 -3.66 -6.98 -15.37
N GLN A 180 -2.99 -5.88 -14.97
CA GLN A 180 -1.57 -5.69 -15.28
C GLN A 180 -0.68 -6.71 -14.54
N ILE A 181 -0.98 -7.01 -13.28
CA ILE A 181 -0.32 -8.07 -12.50
C ILE A 181 -0.54 -9.42 -13.19
N GLY A 182 -1.78 -9.70 -13.62
CA GLY A 182 -2.12 -10.91 -14.36
C GLY A 182 -1.22 -11.10 -15.59
N LEU A 183 -1.06 -10.07 -16.43
CA LEU A 183 -0.20 -10.13 -17.62
C LEU A 183 1.26 -10.48 -17.29
N VAL A 184 1.79 -9.94 -16.20
CA VAL A 184 3.16 -10.25 -15.75
C VAL A 184 3.27 -11.69 -15.25
N LEU A 185 2.29 -12.17 -14.49
CA LEU A 185 2.26 -13.54 -13.98
C LEU A 185 2.05 -14.57 -15.10
N ASP A 186 1.17 -14.28 -16.08
CA ASP A 186 0.96 -15.12 -17.26
C ASP A 186 2.25 -15.26 -18.07
N GLU A 187 3.02 -14.18 -18.20
CA GLU A 187 4.32 -14.24 -18.87
C GLU A 187 5.33 -15.08 -18.09
N LEU A 188 5.36 -14.95 -16.75
CA LEU A 188 6.21 -15.78 -15.90
C LEU A 188 5.90 -17.27 -16.07
N GLU A 189 4.62 -17.64 -16.13
CA GLU A 189 4.14 -19.00 -16.43
C GLU A 189 4.58 -19.43 -17.84
N ARG A 190 4.28 -18.62 -18.85
CA ARG A 190 4.58 -18.91 -20.26
C ARG A 190 6.06 -19.17 -20.50
N LEU A 191 6.91 -18.49 -19.73
CA LEU A 191 8.36 -18.66 -19.78
C LEU A 191 8.84 -19.89 -19.01
N GLY A 192 7.98 -20.60 -18.29
CA GLY A 192 8.35 -21.75 -17.45
C GLY A 192 9.20 -21.36 -16.25
N LEU A 193 9.08 -20.10 -15.77
CA LEU A 193 9.84 -19.58 -14.62
C LEU A 193 9.05 -19.69 -13.31
N ALA A 194 7.75 -19.96 -13.35
CA ALA A 194 6.87 -19.94 -12.21
C ALA A 194 7.27 -20.93 -11.10
N GLU A 195 7.73 -22.12 -11.48
CA GLU A 195 8.14 -23.17 -10.55
C GLU A 195 9.50 -22.94 -9.89
N SER A 196 10.21 -21.90 -10.30
CA SER A 196 11.51 -21.51 -9.71
C SER A 196 11.56 -20.07 -9.21
N THR A 197 10.41 -19.38 -9.21
CA THR A 197 10.33 -17.96 -8.81
C THR A 197 9.39 -17.75 -7.65
N ILE A 198 9.90 -17.13 -6.59
CA ILE A 198 9.09 -16.59 -5.48
C ILE A 198 8.42 -15.32 -5.97
N VAL A 199 7.12 -15.20 -5.78
CA VAL A 199 6.36 -13.99 -6.12
C VAL A 199 5.86 -13.34 -4.83
N VAL A 200 6.12 -12.04 -4.68
CA VAL A 200 5.58 -11.23 -3.58
C VAL A 200 4.74 -10.10 -4.17
N ILE A 201 3.47 -10.02 -3.78
CA ILE A 201 2.56 -8.93 -4.14
C ILE A 201 2.16 -8.23 -2.86
N LEU A 202 2.36 -6.92 -2.80
CA LEU A 202 1.99 -6.10 -1.64
C LEU A 202 1.46 -4.73 -2.05
N GLY A 203 0.59 -4.15 -1.22
CA GLY A 203 0.35 -2.72 -1.21
C GLY A 203 1.27 -2.06 -0.18
N ASP A 204 1.72 -0.83 -0.42
CA ASP A 204 2.62 -0.10 0.49
C ASP A 204 1.90 0.41 1.75
N HIS A 205 0.60 0.63 1.68
CA HIS A 205 -0.31 1.02 2.76
C HIS A 205 -1.77 0.73 2.35
N GLY A 206 -2.70 0.89 3.28
CA GLY A 206 -4.12 0.85 3.01
C GLY A 206 -4.68 2.21 2.59
N TRP A 207 -6.02 2.35 2.51
CA TRP A 207 -6.70 3.57 2.08
C TRP A 207 -8.12 3.65 2.64
N HIS A 208 -8.49 4.81 3.19
CA HIS A 208 -9.88 5.11 3.56
C HIS A 208 -10.67 5.58 2.33
N LEU A 209 -11.88 5.07 2.18
CA LEU A 209 -12.83 5.42 1.12
C LEU A 209 -14.17 5.93 1.70
N GLY A 210 -14.10 6.77 2.73
CA GLY A 210 -15.25 7.33 3.43
C GLY A 210 -15.47 6.77 4.84
N GLU A 211 -14.82 5.66 5.21
CA GLU A 211 -14.87 5.13 6.57
C GLU A 211 -14.37 6.20 7.56
N HIS A 212 -15.06 6.37 8.66
CA HIS A 212 -14.80 7.41 9.68
C HIS A 212 -14.88 8.85 9.14
N GLY A 213 -15.47 9.06 7.96
CA GLY A 213 -15.42 10.32 7.23
C GLY A 213 -14.03 10.67 6.69
N PHE A 214 -13.10 9.69 6.64
CA PHE A 214 -11.73 9.86 6.17
C PHE A 214 -11.56 9.42 4.72
N TRP A 215 -10.62 10.06 4.03
CA TRP A 215 -10.17 9.73 2.68
C TRP A 215 -8.65 9.73 2.66
N GLY A 216 -8.06 8.65 2.11
CA GLY A 216 -6.60 8.51 2.03
C GLY A 216 -6.00 7.72 3.20
N LYS A 217 -4.72 7.97 3.49
CA LYS A 217 -3.85 7.03 4.22
C LYS A 217 -3.15 7.58 5.47
N HIS A 218 -3.15 8.88 5.69
CA HIS A 218 -2.24 9.54 6.63
C HIS A 218 -2.70 9.48 8.08
N ASN A 219 -2.93 8.28 8.62
CA ASN A 219 -3.22 8.04 10.03
C ASN A 219 -2.83 6.61 10.45
N LEU A 220 -3.06 6.27 11.73
CA LEU A 220 -2.69 4.98 12.31
C LEU A 220 -3.87 4.00 12.46
N MET A 221 -4.99 4.25 11.79
CA MET A 221 -6.15 3.34 11.82
C MET A 221 -5.97 2.19 10.82
N ASN A 222 -6.68 1.11 11.04
CA ASN A 222 -6.54 -0.15 10.28
C ASN A 222 -6.70 0.04 8.76
N HIS A 223 -7.64 0.88 8.29
CA HIS A 223 -7.82 1.16 6.86
C HIS A 223 -6.58 1.80 6.20
N ALA A 224 -5.77 2.54 6.96
CA ALA A 224 -4.54 3.14 6.45
C ALA A 224 -3.33 2.22 6.61
N THR A 225 -3.27 1.42 7.67
CA THR A 225 -2.07 0.67 8.06
C THR A 225 -2.07 -0.78 7.59
N ARG A 226 -3.24 -1.34 7.27
CA ARG A 226 -3.38 -2.70 6.76
C ARG A 226 -3.38 -2.71 5.24
N ALA A 227 -2.43 -3.40 4.65
CA ALA A 227 -2.33 -3.58 3.21
C ALA A 227 -2.28 -5.07 2.84
N PRO A 228 -2.62 -5.44 1.59
CA PRO A 228 -2.50 -6.81 1.13
C PRO A 228 -1.04 -7.25 1.10
N LEU A 229 -0.79 -8.51 1.46
CA LEU A 229 0.47 -9.20 1.26
C LEU A 229 0.16 -10.62 0.80
N ILE A 230 0.62 -10.98 -0.39
CA ILE A 230 0.50 -12.31 -0.99
C ILE A 230 1.91 -12.80 -1.31
N VAL A 231 2.23 -14.00 -0.86
CA VAL A 231 3.53 -14.63 -1.15
C VAL A 231 3.29 -16.00 -1.76
N ARG A 232 3.75 -16.21 -2.99
CA ARG A 232 3.80 -17.51 -3.64
C ARG A 232 5.23 -18.04 -3.56
N VAL A 233 5.41 -19.16 -2.90
CA VAL A 233 6.65 -19.94 -2.89
C VAL A 233 6.41 -21.20 -3.70
N PRO A 234 7.27 -21.53 -4.68
CA PRO A 234 7.13 -22.77 -5.47
C PRO A 234 7.02 -24.00 -4.57
N HIS A 235 6.13 -24.91 -4.94
CA HIS A 235 5.85 -26.16 -4.22
C HIS A 235 5.27 -26.01 -2.80
N CYS A 236 4.99 -24.80 -2.32
CA CYS A 236 4.28 -24.59 -1.07
C CYS A 236 2.76 -24.68 -1.26
N LYS A 237 2.07 -25.30 -0.31
CA LYS A 237 0.61 -25.34 -0.31
C LYS A 237 0.06 -23.95 -0.03
N GLY A 238 -0.84 -23.48 -0.90
CA GLY A 238 -1.54 -22.22 -0.70
C GLY A 238 -2.47 -22.24 0.53
N GLY A 239 -2.69 -21.07 1.12
CA GLY A 239 -3.57 -20.91 2.27
C GLY A 239 -3.67 -19.46 2.73
N LYS A 240 -4.56 -19.19 3.70
CA LYS A 240 -4.70 -17.90 4.36
C LYS A 240 -4.11 -18.00 5.75
N ALA A 241 -3.12 -17.18 6.04
CA ALA A 241 -2.48 -17.10 7.36
C ALA A 241 -3.13 -16.01 8.23
N GLY A 242 -3.30 -16.30 9.52
CA GLY A 242 -3.85 -15.35 10.50
C GLY A 242 -2.78 -14.66 11.36
N GLY A 243 -1.52 -15.06 11.25
CA GLY A 243 -0.44 -14.50 12.05
C GLY A 243 -0.12 -13.05 11.70
N VAL A 244 0.37 -12.31 12.70
CA VAL A 244 0.82 -10.92 12.52
C VAL A 244 2.15 -10.89 11.78
N VAL A 245 2.24 -10.09 10.73
CA VAL A 245 3.47 -9.82 9.97
C VAL A 245 3.59 -8.32 9.67
N GLU A 246 4.81 -7.88 9.42
CA GLU A 246 5.13 -6.50 9.03
C GLU A 246 5.92 -6.49 7.71
N PHE A 247 5.91 -5.40 6.99
CA PHE A 247 6.69 -5.31 5.74
C PHE A 247 8.21 -5.40 5.96
N VAL A 248 8.71 -4.98 7.10
CA VAL A 248 10.11 -5.18 7.49
C VAL A 248 10.50 -6.66 7.60
N ASP A 249 9.53 -7.57 7.69
CA ASP A 249 9.75 -9.01 7.74
C ASP A 249 9.99 -9.63 6.35
N ILE A 250 9.63 -8.94 5.28
CA ILE A 250 9.77 -9.44 3.89
C ILE A 250 11.24 -9.69 3.56
N TYR A 251 12.11 -8.74 3.88
CA TYR A 251 13.53 -8.85 3.57
C TYR A 251 14.18 -10.09 4.21
N PRO A 252 14.13 -10.31 5.54
CA PRO A 252 14.70 -11.51 6.15
C PRO A 252 14.00 -12.80 5.68
N THR A 253 12.72 -12.76 5.33
CA THR A 253 11.99 -13.90 4.77
C THR A 253 12.55 -14.30 3.40
N LEU A 254 12.76 -13.32 2.52
CA LEU A 254 13.37 -13.58 1.21
C LEU A 254 14.81 -14.07 1.33
N CYS A 255 15.61 -13.52 2.26
CA CYS A 255 16.96 -14.01 2.53
C CYS A 255 16.94 -15.50 2.92
N GLU A 256 16.07 -15.91 3.85
CA GLU A 256 15.92 -17.28 4.28
C GLU A 256 15.49 -18.22 3.14
N LEU A 257 14.44 -17.82 2.38
CA LEU A 257 13.95 -18.60 1.23
C LEU A 257 14.99 -18.77 0.12
N CYS A 258 15.77 -17.72 -0.13
CA CYS A 258 16.80 -17.70 -1.18
C CYS A 258 18.17 -18.16 -0.68
N LYS A 259 18.31 -18.55 0.59
CA LYS A 259 19.58 -18.94 1.24
C LYS A 259 20.68 -17.87 1.10
N VAL A 260 20.27 -16.60 1.16
CA VAL A 260 21.17 -15.44 1.18
C VAL A 260 21.41 -15.05 2.64
N PRO A 261 22.67 -14.77 3.04
CA PRO A 261 22.95 -14.33 4.40
C PRO A 261 22.17 -13.06 4.77
N VAL A 262 21.59 -13.06 5.95
CA VAL A 262 20.95 -11.87 6.52
C VAL A 262 22.02 -10.94 7.06
N PRO A 263 22.01 -9.63 6.71
CA PRO A 263 22.96 -8.66 7.27
C PRO A 263 22.81 -8.56 8.79
N GLU A 264 23.87 -8.83 9.54
CA GLU A 264 23.86 -8.78 10.99
C GLU A 264 23.60 -7.37 11.51
N GLY A 265 22.70 -7.24 12.48
CA GLY A 265 22.40 -5.98 13.18
C GLY A 265 21.71 -4.90 12.34
N GLN A 266 21.38 -5.16 11.08
CA GLN A 266 20.79 -4.14 10.18
C GLN A 266 19.27 -4.30 10.02
N LEU A 267 18.70 -5.48 10.28
CA LEU A 267 17.28 -5.74 10.04
C LEU A 267 16.50 -5.77 11.35
N GLN A 268 15.37 -5.08 11.34
CA GLN A 268 14.41 -5.05 12.47
C GLN A 268 13.30 -6.11 12.32
N GLY A 269 13.13 -6.64 11.10
CA GLY A 269 12.14 -7.65 10.77
C GLY A 269 12.54 -9.04 11.22
N LYS A 270 11.56 -9.94 11.26
CA LYS A 270 11.72 -11.36 11.57
C LYS A 270 11.11 -12.19 10.44
N SER A 271 11.85 -13.18 9.95
CA SER A 271 11.35 -14.07 8.91
C SER A 271 10.03 -14.73 9.29
N PHE A 272 9.08 -14.75 8.36
CA PHE A 272 7.82 -15.46 8.47
C PHE A 272 7.77 -16.75 7.64
N VAL A 273 8.90 -17.33 7.25
CA VAL A 273 8.97 -18.64 6.58
C VAL A 273 8.16 -19.71 7.33
N PRO A 274 8.19 -19.77 8.68
CA PRO A 274 7.34 -20.73 9.41
C PRO A 274 5.84 -20.59 9.10
N ILE A 275 5.34 -19.38 8.84
CA ILE A 275 3.94 -19.12 8.47
C ILE A 275 3.66 -19.61 7.05
N LEU A 276 4.62 -19.48 6.13
CA LEU A 276 4.49 -19.95 4.74
C LEU A 276 4.45 -21.48 4.67
N GLN A 277 5.12 -22.17 5.58
CA GLN A 277 5.11 -23.63 5.70
C GLN A 277 3.86 -24.16 6.38
N ASP A 278 3.36 -23.44 7.37
CA ASP A 278 2.19 -23.78 8.15
C ASP A 278 1.43 -22.50 8.55
N SER A 279 0.30 -22.26 7.91
CA SER A 279 -0.51 -21.04 8.09
C SER A 279 -1.07 -20.85 9.52
N GLY A 280 -1.05 -21.89 10.35
CA GLY A 280 -1.41 -21.82 11.77
C GLY A 280 -0.30 -21.29 12.68
N LYS A 281 0.94 -21.20 12.18
CA LYS A 281 2.06 -20.70 12.98
C LYS A 281 2.05 -19.18 13.11
N LYS A 282 2.71 -18.71 14.17
CA LYS A 282 2.89 -17.29 14.49
C LYS A 282 4.38 -17.03 14.72
N THR A 283 4.89 -15.94 14.17
CA THR A 283 6.31 -15.56 14.31
C THR A 283 6.51 -14.38 15.25
N LYS A 284 5.46 -13.57 15.45
CA LYS A 284 5.45 -12.41 16.36
C LYS A 284 4.04 -12.20 16.94
N GLN A 285 3.98 -11.46 18.02
CA GLN A 285 2.74 -11.09 18.69
C GLN A 285 2.19 -9.76 18.19
N TYR A 286 3.07 -8.83 17.79
CA TYR A 286 2.71 -7.45 17.44
C TYR A 286 3.34 -7.02 16.13
N ALA A 287 2.61 -6.18 15.37
CA ALA A 287 3.14 -5.29 14.36
C ALA A 287 3.29 -3.88 14.96
N PHE A 288 4.32 -3.16 14.54
CA PHE A 288 4.60 -1.82 15.03
C PHE A 288 4.59 -0.80 13.87
N ILE A 289 3.84 0.28 14.04
CA ILE A 289 3.66 1.30 13.02
C ILE A 289 3.92 2.68 13.63
N GLN A 290 4.64 3.53 12.89
CA GLN A 290 4.94 4.90 13.31
C GLN A 290 4.43 5.89 12.26
N TRP A 291 3.75 6.95 12.72
CA TRP A 291 3.32 8.06 11.88
C TRP A 291 3.13 9.34 12.68
N GLN A 292 3.81 10.44 12.27
CA GLN A 292 3.65 11.79 12.83
C GLN A 292 3.64 11.85 14.36
N GLY A 293 4.67 11.29 15.00
CA GLY A 293 4.80 11.24 16.46
C GLY A 293 3.84 10.31 17.17
N GLY A 294 3.03 9.56 16.41
CA GLY A 294 2.22 8.47 16.89
C GLY A 294 2.91 7.12 16.69
N TYR A 295 2.72 6.23 17.63
CA TYR A 295 3.24 4.86 17.63
C TYR A 295 2.08 3.92 17.87
N ASN A 296 1.85 2.99 16.97
CA ASN A 296 0.78 2.00 17.04
C ASN A 296 1.36 0.60 17.13
N ILE A 297 0.78 -0.22 17.99
CA ILE A 297 1.02 -1.65 18.11
C ILE A 297 -0.27 -2.39 17.75
N VAL A 298 -0.15 -3.35 16.85
CA VAL A 298 -1.30 -4.14 16.36
C VAL A 298 -1.06 -5.60 16.66
N SER A 299 -1.96 -6.19 17.43
CA SER A 299 -2.05 -7.64 17.66
C SER A 299 -3.22 -8.25 16.89
N GLU A 300 -3.45 -9.53 17.06
CA GLU A 300 -4.64 -10.20 16.53
C GLU A 300 -5.93 -9.57 17.08
N ARG A 301 -5.94 -9.18 18.35
CA ARG A 301 -7.12 -8.65 19.04
C ARG A 301 -7.13 -7.12 19.11
N TYR A 302 -6.03 -6.49 19.45
CA TYR A 302 -6.00 -5.05 19.74
C TYR A 302 -5.20 -4.25 18.71
N SER A 303 -5.66 -3.01 18.46
CA SER A 303 -4.87 -1.93 17.87
C SER A 303 -4.77 -0.83 18.91
N SER A 304 -3.55 -0.47 19.33
CA SER A 304 -3.32 0.53 20.37
C SER A 304 -2.25 1.52 19.95
N ALA A 305 -2.59 2.81 19.95
CA ALA A 305 -1.65 3.85 19.60
C ALA A 305 -1.55 4.94 20.66
N ILE A 306 -0.34 5.47 20.83
CA ILE A 306 -0.07 6.67 21.62
C ILE A 306 0.64 7.72 20.78
N TRP A 307 0.37 8.98 21.03
CA TRP A 307 1.11 10.12 20.50
C TRP A 307 1.93 10.75 21.60
N LEU A 308 3.21 10.99 21.34
CA LEU A 308 4.16 11.52 22.30
C LEU A 308 4.56 12.96 21.95
N LYS A 309 4.70 13.80 22.98
CA LYS A 309 5.41 15.09 22.94
C LYS A 309 6.46 15.04 24.04
N GLY A 310 7.72 14.80 23.68
CA GLY A 310 8.71 14.32 24.63
C GLY A 310 8.25 12.99 25.25
N ASP A 311 8.29 12.87 26.57
CA ASP A 311 7.84 11.68 27.29
C ASP A 311 6.34 11.68 27.62
N SER A 312 5.66 12.82 27.38
CA SER A 312 4.25 12.98 27.70
C SER A 312 3.35 12.41 26.62
N VAL A 313 2.34 11.61 27.02
CA VAL A 313 1.32 11.11 26.12
C VAL A 313 0.25 12.18 25.90
N VAL A 314 0.13 12.66 24.66
CA VAL A 314 -0.80 13.72 24.25
C VAL A 314 -2.03 13.20 23.46
N GLY A 315 -2.08 11.90 23.16
CA GLY A 315 -3.21 11.23 22.52
C GLY A 315 -3.12 9.72 22.72
N ARG A 316 -4.27 9.08 22.83
CA ARG A 316 -4.40 7.62 22.96
C ARG A 316 -5.54 7.10 22.11
N MET A 317 -5.35 5.92 21.57
CA MET A 317 -6.33 5.21 20.76
C MET A 317 -6.19 3.71 21.03
N VAL A 318 -7.30 3.04 21.36
CA VAL A 318 -7.35 1.59 21.56
C VAL A 318 -8.64 1.04 20.97
N PHE A 319 -8.51 0.04 20.11
CA PHE A 319 -9.64 -0.67 19.53
C PHE A 319 -9.53 -2.17 19.83
N ASP A 320 -10.64 -2.79 20.23
CA ASP A 320 -10.77 -4.25 20.31
C ASP A 320 -11.29 -4.79 18.97
N ARG A 321 -10.41 -5.31 18.16
CA ARG A 321 -10.68 -5.78 16.79
C ARG A 321 -11.57 -7.03 16.72
N GLN A 322 -11.83 -7.71 17.83
CA GLN A 322 -12.79 -8.81 17.90
C GLN A 322 -14.21 -8.31 18.03
N SER A 323 -14.45 -7.30 18.86
CA SER A 323 -15.77 -6.74 19.10
C SER A 323 -16.10 -5.53 18.21
N ASP A 324 -15.09 -4.82 17.70
CA ASP A 324 -15.22 -3.63 16.86
C ASP A 324 -14.20 -3.67 15.71
N VAL A 325 -14.44 -4.56 14.74
CA VAL A 325 -13.58 -4.72 13.55
C VAL A 325 -13.44 -3.43 12.76
N ALA A 326 -14.46 -2.57 12.81
CA ALA A 326 -14.52 -1.32 12.07
C ALA A 326 -13.91 -0.13 12.82
N GLU A 327 -13.37 -0.32 14.02
CA GLU A 327 -12.72 0.73 14.82
C GLU A 327 -13.61 1.96 15.09
N ASN A 328 -14.90 1.74 15.44
CA ASN A 328 -15.89 2.80 15.62
C ASN A 328 -15.85 3.45 17.01
N GLU A 329 -15.29 2.77 18.01
CA GLU A 329 -15.27 3.23 19.39
C GLU A 329 -13.91 3.05 20.04
N ASN A 330 -13.24 4.17 20.36
CA ASN A 330 -11.99 4.16 21.09
C ASN A 330 -12.23 3.73 22.56
N LYS A 331 -11.64 2.62 22.96
CA LYS A 331 -11.79 1.98 24.29
C LYS A 331 -10.84 2.52 25.35
N VAL A 332 -10.13 3.61 25.10
CA VAL A 332 -9.10 4.16 26.02
C VAL A 332 -9.61 4.42 27.44
N GLY A 333 -10.89 4.70 27.61
CA GLY A 333 -11.54 4.91 28.92
C GLY A 333 -12.17 3.66 29.53
N SER A 334 -12.01 2.49 28.93
CA SER A 334 -12.61 1.25 29.43
C SER A 334 -11.91 0.76 30.68
N VAL A 335 -12.64 0.68 31.80
CA VAL A 335 -12.13 0.15 33.06
C VAL A 335 -11.79 -1.35 32.94
N SER A 336 -12.62 -2.10 32.20
CA SER A 336 -12.42 -3.54 31.98
C SER A 336 -11.20 -3.89 31.13
N LEU A 337 -10.62 -2.92 30.42
CA LEU A 337 -9.42 -3.10 29.59
C LEU A 337 -8.20 -2.33 30.12
N SER A 338 -8.25 -1.84 31.35
CA SER A 338 -7.22 -0.94 31.89
C SER A 338 -5.84 -1.59 31.98
N GLU A 339 -5.74 -2.85 32.32
CA GLU A 339 -4.48 -3.59 32.42
C GLU A 339 -3.91 -3.91 31.03
N GLU A 340 -4.75 -4.35 30.09
CA GLU A 340 -4.36 -4.58 28.70
C GLU A 340 -3.87 -3.31 28.03
N ILE A 341 -4.53 -2.17 28.28
CA ILE A 341 -4.11 -0.87 27.75
C ILE A 341 -2.74 -0.48 28.28
N LYS A 342 -2.47 -0.65 29.57
CA LYS A 342 -1.17 -0.36 30.18
C LYS A 342 -0.07 -1.27 29.60
N GLU A 343 -0.36 -2.55 29.43
CA GLU A 343 0.57 -3.50 28.82
C GLU A 343 0.91 -3.09 27.39
N LEU A 344 -0.09 -2.78 26.57
CA LEU A 344 0.12 -2.33 25.19
C LEU A 344 0.94 -1.04 25.12
N GLU A 345 0.67 -0.06 25.99
CA GLU A 345 1.49 1.18 26.07
C GLU A 345 2.94 0.87 26.46
N THR A 346 3.15 -0.09 27.37
CA THR A 346 4.48 -0.52 27.79
C THR A 346 5.23 -1.14 26.62
N GLN A 347 4.60 -2.01 25.84
CA GLN A 347 5.19 -2.63 24.64
C GLN A 347 5.54 -1.58 23.57
N ILE A 348 4.70 -0.56 23.37
CA ILE A 348 5.00 0.56 22.47
C ILE A 348 6.28 1.28 22.90
N ARG A 349 6.43 1.61 24.19
CA ARG A 349 7.61 2.30 24.73
C ARG A 349 8.87 1.47 24.60
N ILE A 350 8.80 0.17 24.91
CA ILE A 350 9.91 -0.76 24.75
C ILE A 350 10.35 -0.78 23.28
N LYS A 351 9.41 -0.95 22.36
CA LYS A 351 9.72 -1.01 20.93
C LYS A 351 10.32 0.30 20.41
N LYS A 352 9.76 1.45 20.83
CA LYS A 352 10.32 2.78 20.51
C LYS A 352 11.79 2.89 20.92
N LEU A 353 12.11 2.52 22.16
CA LEU A 353 13.50 2.53 22.67
C LEU A 353 14.44 1.60 21.92
N GLN A 354 13.95 0.49 21.40
CA GLN A 354 14.74 -0.43 20.56
C GLN A 354 15.06 0.17 19.19
N LEU A 355 14.18 1.04 18.66
CA LEU A 355 14.36 1.68 17.35
C LEU A 355 15.24 2.95 17.41
N GLU A 356 15.47 3.50 18.59
CA GLU A 356 16.31 4.69 18.83
C GLU A 356 17.78 4.32 19.14
N LYS A 357 18.09 3.04 19.30
CA LYS A 357 19.46 2.49 19.46
C LYS A 357 20.06 2.08 18.13
#